data_9be070155e3e594fd1508edb5f868c0b
#
_entry.id   9be070155e3e594fd1508edb5f868c0b
#
_cell.length_a   1.000
_cell.length_b   1.000
_cell.length_c   1.000
_cell.angle_alpha   90.00
_cell.angle_beta   90.00
_cell.angle_gamma   90.00
#
_symmetry.space_group_name_H-M   'P 1'
#
loop_
_entity.id
_entity.type
_entity.pdbx_description
1 polymer ?
#
loop_
_entity_poly.entity_id
_entity_poly.type
_entity_poly.pdbx_seq_one_letter_code
_entity_poly.pdbx_strand_id
1 'polypeptide(L)'
;MFTTQGPLCRYNSVVTKQPDSAAFRYLNLLVALTCAALLGYAYWLQYTQFLDPCPLCIFQRGAFFALGLLTLVAALHNPGRRGRTIYALLGGFFAALGTAIASRHVWLQNLPPDQVPECGPGLDYMLRTFPLSRAIRETLTGSGECASVDWIFAGLSMPWWTLLWFVALGTLVLTIGLRRRSS
;
A
#
# COMPACT_ATOMS: atom_id res chain seq x y z
N MET A 1 -54.86 13.66 45.80
CA MET A 1 -53.40 13.41 45.95
C MET A 1 -52.96 12.57 44.79
N PHE A 2 -52.44 13.16 43.72
CA PHE A 2 -51.95 12.46 42.53
C PHE A 2 -50.43 12.51 42.58
N THR A 3 -49.80 11.39 42.75
CA THR A 3 -48.34 11.21 42.65
C THR A 3 -48.01 10.70 41.25
N THR A 4 -47.61 11.61 40.39
CA THR A 4 -47.01 11.36 39.05
C THR A 4 -45.57 10.90 39.22
N GLN A 5 -45.31 9.60 39.09
CA GLN A 5 -43.95 9.08 38.90
C GLN A 5 -43.59 9.23 37.42
N GLY A 6 -42.67 10.16 37.12
CA GLY A 6 -42.09 10.33 35.80
C GLY A 6 -41.21 9.12 35.44
N PRO A 7 -41.16 8.70 34.15
CA PRO A 7 -40.30 7.63 33.71
C PRO A 7 -38.85 8.08 33.76
N LEU A 8 -38.07 7.53 34.68
CA LEU A 8 -36.63 7.63 34.70
C LEU A 8 -36.11 7.00 33.40
N CYS A 9 -35.71 7.86 32.44
CA CYS A 9 -34.90 7.45 31.29
C CYS A 9 -33.61 6.84 31.80
N ARG A 10 -33.63 5.50 31.98
CA ARG A 10 -32.44 4.70 32.22
C ARG A 10 -31.58 4.76 30.96
N TYR A 11 -30.70 5.78 30.85
CA TYR A 11 -29.64 5.85 29.86
C TYR A 11 -28.63 4.74 30.18
N ASN A 12 -28.99 3.53 29.77
CA ASN A 12 -28.07 2.41 29.78
C ASN A 12 -27.10 2.61 28.61
N SER A 13 -26.04 3.35 28.86
CA SER A 13 -24.84 3.35 28.00
C SER A 13 -24.15 2.00 28.10
N VAL A 14 -24.78 0.96 27.56
CA VAL A 14 -24.06 -0.27 27.26
C VAL A 14 -23.12 0.08 26.12
N VAL A 15 -21.90 0.40 26.47
CA VAL A 15 -20.76 0.42 25.55
C VAL A 15 -20.57 -1.01 25.06
N THR A 16 -21.44 -1.45 24.17
CA THR A 16 -21.21 -2.67 23.41
C THR A 16 -20.03 -2.40 22.50
N LYS A 17 -18.87 -2.86 22.93
CA LYS A 17 -17.65 -2.93 22.14
C LYS A 17 -18.00 -3.72 20.87
N GLN A 18 -18.32 -3.00 19.78
CA GLN A 18 -18.81 -3.62 18.54
C GLN A 18 -17.71 -4.55 18.00
N PRO A 19 -17.97 -5.85 17.84
CA PRO A 19 -16.96 -6.80 17.33
C PRO A 19 -16.38 -6.37 15.98
N ASP A 20 -17.15 -5.68 15.16
CA ASP A 20 -16.71 -5.13 13.88
C ASP A 20 -15.64 -4.04 14.00
N SER A 21 -15.58 -3.32 15.14
CA SER A 21 -14.54 -2.30 15.35
C SER A 21 -13.18 -2.92 15.68
N ALA A 22 -13.18 -4.04 16.39
CA ALA A 22 -11.99 -4.81 16.69
C ALA A 22 -11.41 -5.45 15.41
N ALA A 23 -12.26 -6.13 14.62
CA ALA A 23 -11.84 -6.74 13.36
C ALA A 23 -11.25 -5.70 12.38
N PHE A 24 -11.89 -4.54 12.20
CA PHE A 24 -11.37 -3.45 11.38
C PHE A 24 -9.98 -3.03 11.86
N ARG A 25 -9.81 -2.82 13.16
CA ARG A 25 -8.54 -2.40 13.75
C ARG A 25 -7.44 -3.44 13.54
N TYR A 26 -7.71 -4.71 13.86
CA TYR A 26 -6.71 -5.79 13.73
C TYR A 26 -6.32 -6.04 12.27
N LEU A 27 -7.26 -6.02 11.34
CA LEU A 27 -6.97 -6.25 9.94
C LEU A 27 -6.17 -5.10 9.32
N ASN A 28 -6.48 -3.83 9.65
CA ASN A 28 -5.66 -2.70 9.20
C ASN A 28 -4.26 -2.72 9.83
N LEU A 29 -4.14 -3.14 11.10
CA LEU A 29 -2.83 -3.33 11.74
C LEU A 29 -2.03 -4.44 11.05
N LEU A 30 -2.68 -5.54 10.69
CA LEU A 30 -2.06 -6.63 9.92
C LEU A 30 -1.50 -6.10 8.58
N VAL A 31 -2.28 -5.32 7.84
CA VAL A 31 -1.83 -4.71 6.57
C VAL A 31 -0.62 -3.81 6.81
N ALA A 32 -0.66 -2.95 7.84
CA ALA A 32 0.45 -2.07 8.18
C ALA A 32 1.73 -2.84 8.53
N LEU A 33 1.61 -3.90 9.34
CA LEU A 33 2.74 -4.76 9.71
C LEU A 33 3.29 -5.52 8.49
N THR A 34 2.42 -5.98 7.59
CA THR A 34 2.85 -6.63 6.34
C THR A 34 3.63 -5.64 5.46
N CYS A 35 3.13 -4.42 5.29
CA CYS A 35 3.86 -3.38 4.55
C CYS A 35 5.23 -3.08 5.18
N ALA A 36 5.29 -2.97 6.51
CA ALA A 36 6.55 -2.76 7.23
C ALA A 36 7.52 -3.93 7.06
N ALA A 37 7.04 -5.18 7.10
CA ALA A 37 7.85 -6.37 6.88
C ALA A 37 8.40 -6.44 5.46
N LEU A 38 7.58 -6.13 4.45
CA LEU A 38 8.00 -6.10 3.04
C LEU A 38 9.06 -5.02 2.79
N LEU A 39 8.87 -3.83 3.35
CA LEU A 39 9.86 -2.75 3.28
C LEU A 39 11.14 -3.13 4.01
N GLY A 40 11.04 -3.69 5.21
CA GLY A 40 12.18 -4.16 5.99
C GLY A 40 12.99 -5.21 5.23
N TYR A 41 12.31 -6.18 4.59
CA TYR A 41 12.94 -7.18 3.75
C TYR A 41 13.65 -6.56 2.53
N ALA A 42 13.01 -5.59 1.86
CA ALA A 42 13.60 -4.89 0.72
C ALA A 42 14.86 -4.09 1.10
N TYR A 43 14.87 -3.44 2.27
CA TYR A 43 16.07 -2.77 2.78
C TYR A 43 17.13 -3.77 3.23
N TRP A 44 16.73 -4.87 3.86
CA TRP A 44 17.68 -5.93 4.23
C TRP A 44 18.42 -6.49 3.01
N LEU A 45 17.72 -6.80 1.91
CA LEU A 45 18.35 -7.23 0.65
C LEU A 45 19.30 -6.16 0.10
N GLN A 46 18.91 -4.90 0.13
CA GLN A 46 19.74 -3.80 -0.35
C GLN A 46 21.07 -3.72 0.40
N TYR A 47 21.04 -3.80 1.74
CA TYR A 47 22.25 -3.64 2.55
C TYR A 47 23.10 -4.91 2.65
N THR A 48 22.52 -6.09 2.55
CA THR A 48 23.26 -7.35 2.69
C THR A 48 23.72 -7.93 1.37
N GLN A 49 22.97 -7.71 0.29
CA GLN A 49 23.28 -8.23 -1.04
C GLN A 49 23.68 -7.14 -2.04
N PHE A 50 23.80 -5.90 -1.57
CA PHE A 50 24.18 -4.74 -2.40
C PHE A 50 23.31 -4.60 -3.65
N LEU A 51 22.03 -4.93 -3.54
CA LEU A 51 21.04 -4.80 -4.62
C LEU A 51 20.53 -3.36 -4.65
N ASP A 52 21.10 -2.55 -5.53
CA ASP A 52 20.66 -1.16 -5.69
C ASP A 52 19.25 -1.10 -6.29
N PRO A 53 18.31 -0.38 -5.66
CA PRO A 53 16.94 -0.31 -6.14
C PRO A 53 16.85 0.58 -7.38
N CYS A 54 16.30 0.06 -8.47
CA CYS A 54 15.96 0.84 -9.64
C CYS A 54 14.91 1.93 -9.32
N PRO A 55 14.74 2.95 -10.14
CA PRO A 55 13.78 4.03 -9.90
C PRO A 55 12.34 3.56 -9.65
N LEU A 56 11.84 2.57 -10.42
CA LEU A 56 10.50 2.00 -10.21
C LEU A 56 10.38 1.27 -8.86
N CYS A 57 11.45 0.60 -8.40
CA CYS A 57 11.48 -0.04 -7.08
C CYS A 57 11.32 0.99 -5.96
N ILE A 58 11.94 2.15 -6.09
CA ILE A 58 11.81 3.23 -5.10
C ILE A 58 10.37 3.73 -5.02
N PHE A 59 9.69 3.92 -6.17
CA PHE A 59 8.28 4.31 -6.19
C PHE A 59 7.36 3.24 -5.59
N GLN A 60 7.62 1.95 -5.84
CA GLN A 60 6.89 0.86 -5.20
C GLN A 60 7.07 0.87 -3.67
N ARG A 61 8.29 1.09 -3.17
CA ARG A 61 8.55 1.26 -1.74
C ARG A 61 7.77 2.45 -1.16
N GLY A 62 7.71 3.58 -1.87
CA GLY A 62 6.90 4.74 -1.49
C GLY A 62 5.40 4.41 -1.40
N ALA A 63 4.87 3.63 -2.35
CA ALA A 63 3.48 3.20 -2.32
C ALA A 63 3.18 2.24 -1.14
N PHE A 64 4.07 1.28 -0.81
CA PHE A 64 3.94 0.44 0.38
C PHE A 64 4.02 1.26 1.67
N PHE A 65 4.91 2.23 1.74
CA PHE A 65 5.02 3.14 2.89
C PHE A 65 3.72 3.94 3.10
N ALA A 66 3.18 4.53 2.03
CA ALA A 66 1.94 5.30 2.10
C ALA A 66 0.74 4.42 2.51
N LEU A 67 0.62 3.21 1.92
CA LEU A 67 -0.42 2.25 2.27
C LEU A 67 -0.30 1.78 3.73
N GLY A 68 0.92 1.44 4.18
CA GLY A 68 1.19 1.00 5.55
C GLY A 68 0.90 2.09 6.58
N LEU A 69 1.34 3.32 6.32
CA LEU A 69 1.08 4.46 7.21
C LEU A 69 -0.42 4.77 7.29
N LEU A 70 -1.12 4.77 6.16
CA LEU A 70 -2.56 5.02 6.09
C LEU A 70 -3.34 3.97 6.90
N THR A 71 -3.02 2.69 6.73
CA THR A 71 -3.69 1.60 7.44
C THR A 71 -3.33 1.57 8.93
N LEU A 72 -2.12 1.94 9.31
CA LEU A 72 -1.73 2.15 10.70
C LEU A 72 -2.57 3.26 11.35
N VAL A 73 -2.68 4.41 10.70
CA VAL A 73 -3.52 5.53 11.17
C VAL A 73 -4.99 5.08 11.25
N ALA A 74 -5.51 4.35 10.28
CA ALA A 74 -6.87 3.81 10.30
C ALA A 74 -7.10 2.87 11.50
N ALA A 75 -6.13 2.02 11.83
CA ALA A 75 -6.18 1.11 12.97
C ALA A 75 -6.17 1.86 14.32
N LEU A 76 -5.36 2.91 14.44
CA LEU A 76 -5.27 3.73 15.66
C LEU A 76 -6.49 4.62 15.84
N HIS A 77 -6.94 5.27 14.78
CA HIS A 77 -8.09 6.17 14.78
C HIS A 77 -9.41 5.41 14.98
N ASN A 78 -9.52 4.18 14.45
CA ASN A 78 -10.70 3.33 14.51
C ASN A 78 -12.01 4.10 14.23
N PRO A 79 -12.16 4.74 13.07
CA PRO A 79 -13.24 5.67 12.77
C PRO A 79 -14.59 4.96 12.62
N GLY A 80 -15.67 5.76 12.66
CA GLY A 80 -17.00 5.30 12.31
C GLY A 80 -17.13 4.95 10.81
N ARG A 81 -18.32 4.48 10.39
CA ARG A 81 -18.58 3.93 9.06
C ARG A 81 -18.09 4.82 7.89
N ARG A 82 -18.38 6.13 7.91
CA ARG A 82 -17.95 7.05 6.85
C ARG A 82 -16.42 7.14 6.78
N GLY A 83 -15.77 7.24 7.93
CA GLY A 83 -14.30 7.27 7.98
C GLY A 83 -13.67 5.96 7.49
N ARG A 84 -14.24 4.80 7.80
CA ARG A 84 -13.77 3.50 7.27
C ARG A 84 -13.81 3.45 5.75
N THR A 85 -14.89 3.96 5.14
CA THR A 85 -15.01 4.06 3.68
C THR A 85 -13.93 4.97 3.09
N ILE A 86 -13.66 6.13 3.72
CA ILE A 86 -12.63 7.06 3.27
C ILE A 86 -11.24 6.39 3.32
N TYR A 87 -10.91 5.75 4.45
CA TYR A 87 -9.63 5.01 4.58
C TYR A 87 -9.51 3.87 3.57
N ALA A 88 -10.61 3.14 3.31
CA ALA A 88 -10.63 2.08 2.31
C ALA A 88 -10.39 2.60 0.89
N LEU A 89 -11.04 3.71 0.50
CA LEU A 89 -10.85 4.31 -0.82
C LEU A 89 -9.44 4.87 -1.01
N LEU A 90 -8.90 5.56 0.01
CA LEU A 90 -7.52 6.06 -0.04
C LEU A 90 -6.50 4.90 -0.07
N GLY A 91 -6.72 3.85 0.73
CA GLY A 91 -5.87 2.66 0.72
C GLY A 91 -5.96 1.92 -0.62
N GLY A 92 -7.16 1.78 -1.19
CA GLY A 92 -7.38 1.24 -2.53
C GLY A 92 -6.66 2.06 -3.60
N PHE A 93 -6.66 3.39 -3.49
CA PHE A 93 -5.93 4.27 -4.40
C PHE A 93 -4.40 4.01 -4.36
N PHE A 94 -3.79 3.97 -3.17
CA PHE A 94 -2.35 3.69 -3.05
C PHE A 94 -2.00 2.27 -3.51
N ALA A 95 -2.85 1.29 -3.23
CA ALA A 95 -2.67 -0.06 -3.72
C ALA A 95 -2.78 -0.15 -5.25
N ALA A 96 -3.75 0.55 -5.86
CA ALA A 96 -3.90 0.62 -7.31
C ALA A 96 -2.71 1.32 -7.98
N LEU A 97 -2.21 2.41 -7.38
CA LEU A 97 -1.01 3.10 -7.84
C LEU A 97 0.21 2.16 -7.80
N GLY A 98 0.43 1.47 -6.67
CA GLY A 98 1.49 0.46 -6.53
C GLY A 98 1.36 -0.68 -7.54
N THR A 99 0.13 -1.17 -7.77
CA THR A 99 -0.18 -2.19 -8.79
C THR A 99 0.20 -1.71 -10.19
N ALA A 100 -0.15 -0.47 -10.56
CA ALA A 100 0.18 0.10 -11.87
C ALA A 100 1.71 0.20 -12.06
N ILE A 101 2.43 0.69 -11.06
CA ILE A 101 3.90 0.79 -11.09
C ILE A 101 4.55 -0.60 -11.19
N ALA A 102 4.07 -1.58 -10.40
CA ALA A 102 4.58 -2.94 -10.43
C ALA A 102 4.29 -3.64 -11.76
N SER A 103 3.08 -3.44 -12.33
CA SER A 103 2.73 -3.96 -13.65
C SER A 103 3.63 -3.39 -14.75
N ARG A 104 3.92 -2.08 -14.70
CA ARG A 104 4.86 -1.44 -15.64
C ARG A 104 6.26 -2.05 -15.51
N HIS A 105 6.72 -2.29 -14.29
CA HIS A 105 8.02 -2.89 -14.02
C HIS A 105 8.09 -4.33 -14.57
N VAL A 106 7.09 -5.16 -14.30
CA VAL A 106 6.98 -6.51 -14.86
C VAL A 106 7.00 -6.48 -16.38
N TRP A 107 6.27 -5.53 -17.00
CA TRP A 107 6.25 -5.39 -18.46
C TRP A 107 7.64 -5.08 -19.01
N LEU A 108 8.41 -4.17 -18.38
CA LEU A 108 9.78 -3.85 -18.80
C LEU A 108 10.73 -5.07 -18.74
N GLN A 109 10.59 -5.93 -17.73
CA GLN A 109 11.40 -7.14 -17.60
C GLN A 109 11.07 -8.21 -18.67
N ASN A 110 9.93 -8.09 -19.34
CA ASN A 110 9.50 -9.03 -20.40
C ASN A 110 9.69 -8.45 -21.81
N LEU A 111 10.32 -7.28 -21.94
CA LEU A 111 10.61 -6.72 -23.26
C LEU A 111 11.75 -7.48 -23.96
N PRO A 112 11.70 -7.60 -25.30
CA PRO A 112 12.84 -8.06 -26.09
C PRO A 112 14.05 -7.15 -25.89
N PRO A 113 15.30 -7.65 -25.94
CA PRO A 113 16.50 -6.87 -25.66
C PRO A 113 16.70 -5.62 -26.55
N ASP A 114 16.16 -5.66 -27.76
CA ASP A 114 16.20 -4.56 -28.73
C ASP A 114 15.22 -3.43 -28.42
N GLN A 115 14.24 -3.67 -27.53
CA GLN A 115 13.22 -2.70 -27.15
C GLN A 115 13.41 -2.17 -25.70
N VAL A 116 14.41 -2.69 -25.00
CA VAL A 116 14.74 -2.20 -23.64
C VAL A 116 15.28 -0.78 -23.75
N PRO A 117 14.71 0.20 -23.00
CA PRO A 117 15.26 1.56 -22.96
C PRO A 117 16.72 1.56 -22.50
N GLU A 118 17.48 2.57 -22.95
CA GLU A 118 18.84 2.77 -22.46
C GLU A 118 18.87 3.01 -20.94
N CYS A 119 19.98 2.65 -20.28
CA CYS A 119 20.19 2.99 -18.88
C CYS A 119 20.20 4.50 -18.72
N GLY A 120 19.24 5.01 -17.96
CA GLY A 120 19.13 6.45 -17.67
C GLY A 120 20.06 6.87 -16.53
N PRO A 121 20.24 8.18 -16.33
CA PRO A 121 20.91 8.68 -15.14
C PRO A 121 20.07 8.30 -13.92
N GLY A 122 20.73 7.84 -12.84
CA GLY A 122 20.06 7.41 -11.61
C GLY A 122 19.09 8.44 -11.05
N LEU A 123 18.11 8.01 -10.27
CA LEU A 123 17.04 8.87 -9.74
C LEU A 123 17.57 10.08 -8.96
N ASP A 124 18.66 9.92 -8.19
CA ASP A 124 19.28 11.03 -7.44
C ASP A 124 19.77 12.15 -8.37
N TYR A 125 20.42 11.81 -9.48
CA TYR A 125 20.83 12.77 -10.49
C TYR A 125 19.62 13.45 -11.15
N MET A 126 18.58 12.68 -11.49
CA MET A 126 17.36 13.22 -12.10
C MET A 126 16.65 14.22 -11.18
N LEU A 127 16.56 13.93 -9.88
CA LEU A 127 15.91 14.80 -8.90
C LEU A 127 16.70 16.10 -8.65
N ARG A 128 18.04 16.08 -8.80
CA ARG A 128 18.89 17.27 -8.64
C ARG A 128 18.95 18.15 -9.91
N THR A 129 18.77 17.56 -11.09
CA THR A 129 19.04 18.24 -12.36
C THR A 129 17.78 18.62 -13.12
N PHE A 130 16.69 17.84 -12.98
CA PHE A 130 15.45 18.04 -13.72
C PHE A 130 14.29 18.49 -12.82
N PRO A 131 13.29 19.21 -13.38
CA PRO A 131 12.02 19.43 -12.69
C PRO A 131 11.38 18.10 -12.27
N LEU A 132 10.73 18.09 -11.09
CA LEU A 132 10.12 16.90 -10.53
C LEU A 132 9.17 16.16 -11.50
N SER A 133 8.40 16.91 -12.29
CA SER A 133 7.48 16.37 -13.29
C SER A 133 8.21 15.56 -14.39
N ARG A 134 9.38 16.02 -14.81
CA ARG A 134 10.20 15.32 -15.79
C ARG A 134 10.85 14.08 -15.17
N ALA A 135 11.39 14.19 -13.97
CA ALA A 135 11.96 13.05 -13.25
C ALA A 135 10.92 11.93 -13.04
N ILE A 136 9.68 12.28 -12.64
CA ILE A 136 8.58 11.30 -12.51
C ILE A 136 8.24 10.67 -13.87
N ARG A 137 8.15 11.46 -14.94
CA ARG A 137 7.83 10.95 -16.27
C ARG A 137 8.89 9.97 -16.78
N GLU A 138 10.16 10.33 -16.68
CA GLU A 138 11.28 9.47 -17.09
C GLU A 138 11.33 8.17 -16.27
N THR A 139 11.07 8.26 -14.95
CA THR A 139 10.99 7.07 -14.10
C THR A 139 9.84 6.15 -14.51
N LEU A 140 8.66 6.69 -14.83
CA LEU A 140 7.51 5.90 -15.26
C LEU A 140 7.67 5.32 -16.68
N THR A 141 8.45 5.98 -17.55
CA THR A 141 8.85 5.39 -18.84
C THR A 141 9.74 4.16 -18.63
N GLY A 142 10.51 4.14 -17.55
CA GLY A 142 11.44 3.07 -17.18
C GLY A 142 12.81 3.27 -17.83
N SER A 143 13.85 2.91 -17.10
CA SER A 143 15.24 2.82 -17.58
C SER A 143 15.64 1.36 -17.78
N GLY A 144 16.70 1.11 -18.51
CA GLY A 144 17.25 -0.24 -18.72
C GLY A 144 17.57 -0.97 -17.42
N GLU A 145 17.91 -0.25 -16.36
CA GLU A 145 18.11 -0.78 -15.00
C GLU A 145 16.87 -1.50 -14.46
N CYS A 146 15.65 -1.06 -14.86
CA CYS A 146 14.41 -1.70 -14.45
C CYS A 146 14.10 -2.99 -15.23
N ALA A 147 14.79 -3.24 -16.34
CA ALA A 147 14.63 -4.46 -17.14
C ALA A 147 15.52 -5.60 -16.62
N SER A 148 16.57 -5.30 -15.83
CA SER A 148 17.43 -6.32 -15.23
C SER A 148 16.67 -7.14 -14.18
N VAL A 149 16.97 -8.44 -14.11
CA VAL A 149 16.39 -9.36 -13.12
C VAL A 149 17.48 -9.81 -12.18
N ASP A 150 17.70 -9.05 -11.10
CA ASP A 150 18.79 -9.31 -10.16
C ASP A 150 18.43 -10.26 -9.02
N TRP A 151 17.11 -10.53 -8.84
CA TRP A 151 16.60 -11.40 -7.78
C TRP A 151 15.39 -12.20 -8.23
N ILE A 152 15.43 -13.51 -7.98
CA ILE A 152 14.33 -14.44 -8.29
C ILE A 152 14.06 -15.31 -7.06
N PHE A 153 12.78 -15.41 -6.69
CA PHE A 153 12.31 -16.33 -5.66
C PHE A 153 11.10 -17.12 -6.17
N ALA A 154 11.14 -18.44 -6.02
CA ALA A 154 10.09 -19.34 -6.52
C ALA A 154 9.72 -19.13 -8.01
N GLY A 155 10.72 -18.79 -8.85
CA GLY A 155 10.53 -18.56 -10.28
C GLY A 155 9.96 -17.18 -10.66
N LEU A 156 9.70 -16.32 -9.69
CA LEU A 156 9.17 -14.96 -9.91
C LEU A 156 10.21 -13.91 -9.52
N SER A 157 10.34 -12.86 -10.34
CA SER A 157 11.16 -11.70 -10.01
C SER A 157 10.50 -10.83 -8.93
N MET A 158 11.27 -9.95 -8.30
CA MET A 158 10.78 -9.08 -7.23
C MET A 158 9.54 -8.25 -7.61
N PRO A 159 9.43 -7.65 -8.82
CA PRO A 159 8.23 -6.91 -9.23
C PRO A 159 6.96 -7.77 -9.30
N TRP A 160 7.05 -9.05 -9.64
CA TRP A 160 5.90 -9.96 -9.60
C TRP A 160 5.38 -10.13 -8.17
N TRP A 161 6.27 -10.31 -7.20
CA TRP A 161 5.88 -10.40 -5.80
C TRP A 161 5.25 -9.12 -5.28
N THR A 162 5.81 -7.95 -5.64
CA THR A 162 5.23 -6.67 -5.24
C THR A 162 3.86 -6.45 -5.87
N LEU A 163 3.66 -6.86 -7.13
CA LEU A 163 2.36 -6.83 -7.81
C LEU A 163 1.31 -7.65 -7.06
N LEU A 164 1.64 -8.91 -6.73
CA LEU A 164 0.75 -9.80 -5.99
C LEU A 164 0.37 -9.22 -4.62
N TRP A 165 1.34 -8.67 -3.90
CA TRP A 165 1.09 -8.04 -2.61
C TRP A 165 0.22 -6.80 -2.70
N PHE A 166 0.40 -5.92 -3.68
CA PHE A 166 -0.47 -4.75 -3.88
C PHE A 166 -1.91 -5.16 -4.17
N VAL A 167 -2.13 -6.15 -5.03
CA VAL A 167 -3.47 -6.66 -5.32
C VAL A 167 -4.11 -7.29 -4.08
N ALA A 168 -3.37 -8.12 -3.35
CA ALA A 168 -3.87 -8.79 -2.15
C ALA A 168 -4.21 -7.78 -1.03
N LEU A 169 -3.29 -6.86 -0.71
CA LEU A 169 -3.51 -5.86 0.33
C LEU A 169 -4.58 -4.84 -0.06
N GLY A 170 -4.62 -4.42 -1.33
CA GLY A 170 -5.65 -3.52 -1.84
C GLY A 170 -7.05 -4.11 -1.75
N THR A 171 -7.23 -5.36 -2.18
CA THR A 171 -8.51 -6.07 -2.05
C THR A 171 -8.91 -6.25 -0.59
N LEU A 172 -7.96 -6.57 0.28
CA LEU A 172 -8.20 -6.72 1.71
C LEU A 172 -8.69 -5.39 2.33
N VAL A 173 -7.98 -4.27 2.08
CA VAL A 173 -8.35 -2.95 2.60
C VAL A 173 -9.73 -2.51 2.12
N LEU A 174 -10.03 -2.70 0.83
CA LEU A 174 -11.33 -2.37 0.26
C LEU A 174 -12.46 -3.23 0.87
N THR A 175 -12.26 -4.54 1.00
CA THR A 175 -13.27 -5.44 1.58
C THR A 175 -13.53 -5.12 3.06
N ILE A 176 -12.49 -4.80 3.84
CA ILE A 176 -12.62 -4.44 5.25
C ILE A 176 -13.44 -3.15 5.44
N GLY A 177 -13.12 -2.11 4.64
CA GLY A 177 -13.72 -0.80 4.80
C GLY A 177 -15.10 -0.66 4.16
N LEU A 178 -15.40 -1.45 3.11
CA LEU A 178 -16.66 -1.40 2.36
C LEU A 178 -17.68 -2.44 2.81
N ARG A 179 -17.34 -3.37 3.71
CA ARG A 179 -18.31 -4.35 4.23
C ARG A 179 -19.56 -3.65 4.75
N ARG A 180 -20.67 -3.88 4.05
CA ARG A 180 -22.00 -3.51 4.52
C ARG A 180 -22.39 -4.46 5.65
N ARG A 181 -22.85 -3.92 6.77
CA ARG A 181 -23.52 -4.69 7.78
C ARG A 181 -24.80 -5.25 7.15
N SER A 182 -24.89 -6.57 6.99
CA SER A 182 -26.17 -7.25 6.80
C SER A 182 -26.94 -7.04 8.11
N SER A 183 -27.93 -6.15 8.08
CA SER A 183 -28.87 -5.96 9.19
C SER A 183 -29.88 -7.11 9.20
#